data_aedc75c33b0f60b2a7c0a0a1716fd1c7
#
_entry.id   aedc75c33b0f60b2a7c0a0a1716fd1c7
#
_cell.length_a   1.000
_cell.length_b   1.000
_cell.length_c   1.000
_cell.angle_alpha   90.00
_cell.angle_beta   90.00
_cell.angle_gamma   90.00
#
_symmetry.space_group_name_H-M   'P 1'
#
loop_
_entity.id
_entity.type
_entity.pdbx_description
1 polymer ?
#
loop_
_entity_poly.entity_id
_entity_poly.type
_entity_poly.pdbx_seq_one_letter_code
_entity_poly.pdbx_strand_id
1 'polypeptide(L)'
;MFFAYFINKTGEMDTKRIKAACICQTLHFQLKEDLEHSIAVRLVREEVEHYKQALERNRTRHKIVDEAEQEDGSVVIRIIKQYNRSPVGDYLD
;
A
#
# COMPACT_ATOMS: atom_id res chain seq x y z
N MET A 1 7.20 -7.97 -0.04
CA MET A 1 7.88 -7.50 -0.66
C MET A 1 8.01 -7.78 -1.90
N PHE A 2 8.21 -7.77 -2.78
CA PHE A 2 8.80 -7.83 -3.62
C PHE A 2 8.68 -7.28 -4.79
N PHE A 3 9.22 -7.29 -5.60
CA PHE A 3 9.18 -6.67 -6.89
C PHE A 3 10.17 -7.34 -7.78
N ALA A 4 10.05 -7.13 -9.09
CA ALA A 4 11.01 -7.69 -10.03
C ALA A 4 11.35 -6.66 -11.08
N TYR A 5 12.62 -6.34 -11.22
CA TYR A 5 13.10 -5.51 -12.30
C TYR A 5 14.58 -5.74 -12.53
N PHE A 6 15.06 -5.29 -13.68
CA PHE A 6 16.46 -5.41 -14.05
C PHE A 6 17.10 -4.06 -14.18
N ILE A 7 18.39 -3.99 -13.86
CA ILE A 7 19.21 -2.82 -14.11
C ILE A 7 20.19 -3.22 -15.21
N ASN A 8 20.24 -2.44 -16.29
CA ASN A 8 21.11 -2.72 -17.40
C ASN A 8 22.57 -2.35 -17.07
N LYS A 9 23.46 -2.51 -18.07
CA LYS A 9 24.89 -2.27 -17.86
C LYS A 9 25.25 -0.85 -17.45
N THR A 10 24.41 0.13 -17.77
CA THR A 10 24.65 1.52 -17.40
C THR A 10 24.06 1.88 -16.05
N GLY A 11 23.38 0.93 -15.39
CA GLY A 11 22.74 1.18 -14.12
C GLY A 11 21.30 1.62 -14.23
N GLU A 12 20.77 1.71 -15.42
CA GLU A 12 19.39 2.10 -15.63
C GLU A 12 18.46 0.89 -15.62
N MET A 13 17.23 1.08 -15.15
CA MET A 13 16.23 0.05 -15.17
C MET A 13 15.79 -0.24 -16.60
N ASP A 14 15.90 -1.49 -17.01
CA ASP A 14 15.45 -1.90 -18.34
C ASP A 14 13.97 -2.27 -18.28
N THR A 15 13.10 -1.27 -18.51
CA THR A 15 11.65 -1.44 -18.42
C THR A 15 11.08 -2.34 -19.50
N LYS A 16 11.80 -2.55 -20.59
CA LYS A 16 11.34 -3.43 -21.68
C LYS A 16 11.33 -4.89 -21.28
N ARG A 17 12.11 -5.28 -20.29
CA ARG A 17 12.17 -6.64 -19.80
C ARG A 17 11.32 -6.88 -18.57
N ILE A 18 10.69 -5.85 -18.06
CA ILE A 18 9.87 -5.97 -16.89
C ILE A 18 8.45 -6.32 -17.32
N LYS A 19 8.02 -7.53 -16.98
CA LYS A 19 6.65 -7.95 -17.22
C LYS A 19 5.68 -7.27 -16.28
N ALA A 20 6.11 -7.13 -15.03
CA ALA A 20 5.30 -6.49 -14.01
C ALA A 20 6.20 -6.02 -12.87
N ALA A 21 5.81 -4.95 -12.22
CA ALA A 21 6.52 -4.46 -11.04
C ALA A 21 5.50 -3.96 -10.02
N CYS A 22 5.48 -4.61 -8.86
CA CYS A 22 4.55 -4.29 -7.77
C CYS A 22 5.31 -4.26 -6.45
N ILE A 23 4.76 -3.53 -5.49
CA ILE A 23 5.32 -3.43 -4.15
C ILE A 23 4.31 -3.97 -3.16
N CYS A 24 4.77 -4.86 -2.28
CA CYS A 24 3.97 -5.33 -1.15
C CYS A 24 4.32 -4.51 0.07
N GLN A 25 3.31 -3.96 0.73
CA GLN A 25 3.50 -3.14 1.92
C GLN A 25 2.57 -3.57 3.04
N THR A 26 3.05 -3.41 4.26
CA THR A 26 2.22 -3.52 5.45
C THR A 26 2.18 -2.14 6.11
N LEU A 27 0.99 -1.64 6.35
CA LEU A 27 0.77 -0.34 6.98
C LEU A 27 0.03 -0.56 8.29
N HIS A 28 0.59 -0.05 9.38
CA HIS A 28 -0.03 -0.13 10.70
C HIS A 28 -0.43 1.28 11.13
N PHE A 29 -1.74 1.55 11.13
CA PHE A 29 -2.29 2.84 11.55
C PHE A 29 -2.51 2.79 13.06
N GLN A 30 -1.58 3.37 13.81
CA GLN A 30 -1.60 3.36 15.27
C GLN A 30 -2.50 4.44 15.83
N LEU A 31 -3.03 4.19 17.03
CA LEU A 31 -3.80 5.17 17.75
C LEU A 31 -2.90 6.28 18.30
N LYS A 32 -3.44 7.50 18.34
CA LYS A 32 -2.76 8.61 19.00
C LYS A 32 -2.91 8.45 20.51
N GLU A 33 -1.79 8.55 21.24
CA GLU A 33 -1.76 8.29 22.66
C GLU A 33 -2.37 9.42 23.50
N ASP A 34 -2.38 10.64 22.99
CA ASP A 34 -2.84 11.82 23.71
C ASP A 34 -4.34 12.08 23.58
N LEU A 35 -5.08 11.16 22.98
CA LEU A 35 -6.52 11.32 22.78
C LEU A 35 -7.29 10.24 23.53
N GLU A 36 -8.55 10.58 23.86
CA GLU A 36 -9.47 9.57 24.38
C GLU A 36 -9.59 8.42 23.39
N HIS A 37 -9.69 7.19 23.91
CA HIS A 37 -9.67 5.98 23.09
C HIS A 37 -10.71 6.00 21.95
N SER A 38 -11.94 6.37 22.26
CA SER A 38 -13.01 6.39 21.24
C SER A 38 -12.73 7.38 20.13
N ILE A 39 -12.12 8.51 20.47
CA ILE A 39 -11.74 9.54 19.49
C ILE A 39 -10.57 9.02 18.66
N ALA A 40 -9.57 8.42 19.30
CA ALA A 40 -8.41 7.89 18.61
C ALA A 40 -8.80 6.80 17.60
N VAL A 41 -9.71 5.89 17.98
CA VAL A 41 -10.20 4.85 17.09
C VAL A 41 -10.91 5.45 15.87
N ARG A 42 -11.74 6.46 16.09
CA ARG A 42 -12.44 7.12 14.99
C ARG A 42 -11.47 7.79 14.02
N LEU A 43 -10.44 8.44 14.56
CA LEU A 43 -9.44 9.09 13.71
C LEU A 43 -8.64 8.09 12.89
N VAL A 44 -8.31 6.94 13.45
CA VAL A 44 -7.63 5.89 12.70
C VAL A 44 -8.49 5.44 11.53
N ARG A 45 -9.78 5.25 11.74
CA ARG A 45 -10.69 4.85 10.65
C ARG A 45 -10.74 5.91 9.56
N GLU A 46 -10.74 7.19 9.94
CA GLU A 46 -10.70 8.28 8.96
C GLU A 46 -9.38 8.28 8.19
N GLU A 47 -8.25 8.04 8.87
CA GLU A 47 -6.95 7.98 8.21
C GLU A 47 -6.89 6.84 7.19
N VAL A 48 -7.45 5.67 7.55
CA VAL A 48 -7.51 4.53 6.63
C VAL A 48 -8.33 4.90 5.39
N GLU A 49 -9.48 5.53 5.57
CA GLU A 49 -10.31 5.96 4.44
C GLU A 49 -9.60 6.99 3.57
N HIS A 50 -8.91 7.95 4.18
CA HIS A 50 -8.14 8.94 3.44
C HIS A 50 -7.03 8.27 2.63
N TYR A 51 -6.38 7.27 3.18
CA TYR A 51 -5.34 6.53 2.47
C TYR A 51 -5.91 5.83 1.24
N LYS A 52 -7.04 5.15 1.40
CA LYS A 52 -7.71 4.47 0.28
C LYS A 52 -8.12 5.46 -0.80
N GLN A 53 -8.68 6.59 -0.39
CA GLN A 53 -9.09 7.63 -1.34
C GLN A 53 -7.88 8.22 -2.08
N ALA A 54 -6.75 8.36 -1.40
CA ALA A 54 -5.53 8.86 -2.03
C ALA A 54 -5.03 7.91 -3.12
N LEU A 55 -5.11 6.61 -2.88
CA LEU A 55 -4.74 5.61 -3.89
C LEU A 55 -5.60 5.75 -5.13
N GLU A 56 -6.91 5.94 -4.96
CA GLU A 56 -7.83 6.11 -6.08
C GLU A 56 -7.61 7.44 -6.77
N ARG A 57 -7.44 8.51 -6.01
CA ARG A 57 -7.23 9.85 -6.56
C ARG A 57 -5.94 9.93 -7.40
N ASN A 58 -4.90 9.24 -6.94
CA ASN A 58 -3.63 9.18 -7.64
C ASN A 58 -3.62 8.12 -8.74
N ARG A 59 -4.74 7.40 -8.90
CA ARG A 59 -4.88 6.32 -9.89
C ARG A 59 -3.80 5.24 -9.74
N THR A 60 -3.41 4.98 -8.50
CA THR A 60 -2.47 3.92 -8.19
C THR A 60 -3.22 2.58 -8.24
N ARG A 61 -2.80 1.71 -9.14
CA ARG A 61 -3.38 0.37 -9.21
C ARG A 61 -2.92 -0.41 -7.99
N HIS A 62 -3.85 -1.04 -7.29
CA HIS A 62 -3.56 -1.71 -6.04
C HIS A 62 -4.60 -2.78 -5.74
N LYS A 63 -4.21 -3.65 -4.80
CA LYS A 63 -5.13 -4.64 -4.24
C LYS A 63 -4.87 -4.70 -2.74
N ILE A 64 -5.92 -4.53 -1.95
CA ILE A 64 -5.82 -4.70 -0.50
C ILE A 64 -5.93 -6.19 -0.22
N VAL A 65 -4.83 -6.78 0.24
CA VAL A 65 -4.74 -8.21 0.49
C VAL A 65 -5.42 -8.56 1.80
N ASP A 66 -5.23 -7.70 2.80
CA ASP A 66 -5.78 -7.93 4.13
C ASP A 66 -5.96 -6.60 4.84
N GLU A 67 -7.00 -6.51 5.65
CA GLU A 67 -7.27 -5.35 6.47
C GLU A 67 -7.80 -5.87 7.80
N ALA A 68 -7.05 -5.66 8.87
CA ALA A 68 -7.38 -6.22 10.18
C ALA A 68 -7.40 -5.14 11.25
N GLU A 69 -8.50 -5.06 11.99
CA GLU A 69 -8.60 -4.21 13.16
C GLU A 69 -8.01 -4.96 14.35
N GLN A 70 -7.12 -4.31 15.09
CA GLN A 70 -6.47 -4.91 16.23
C GLN A 70 -7.31 -4.70 17.49
N GLU A 71 -6.94 -5.40 18.57
CA GLU A 71 -7.67 -5.31 19.83
C GLU A 71 -7.73 -3.89 20.39
N ASP A 72 -6.68 -3.11 20.18
CA ASP A 72 -6.63 -1.74 20.67
C ASP A 72 -7.35 -0.74 19.75
N GLY A 73 -7.90 -1.21 18.62
CA GLY A 73 -8.58 -0.35 17.65
C GLY A 73 -7.69 0.17 16.54
N SER A 74 -6.39 -0.11 16.57
CA SER A 74 -5.52 0.22 15.45
C SER A 74 -5.84 -0.68 14.27
N VAL A 75 -5.36 -0.30 13.08
CA VAL A 75 -5.66 -1.02 11.85
C VAL A 75 -4.38 -1.37 11.12
N VAL A 76 -4.28 -2.61 10.67
CA VAL A 76 -3.16 -3.08 9.85
C VAL A 76 -3.69 -3.40 8.46
N ILE A 77 -3.07 -2.82 7.44
CA ILE A 77 -3.44 -3.08 6.05
C ILE A 77 -2.24 -3.69 5.33
N ARG A 78 -2.48 -4.78 4.62
CA ARG A 78 -1.52 -5.35 3.69
C ARG A 78 -1.99 -5.08 2.29
N ILE A 79 -1.11 -4.52 1.47
CA ILE A 79 -1.48 -4.05 0.15
C ILE A 79 -0.39 -4.40 -0.86
N ILE A 80 -0.81 -4.68 -2.08
CA ILE A 80 0.08 -4.79 -3.23
C ILE A 80 -0.24 -3.61 -4.13
N LYS A 81 0.77 -2.82 -4.46
CA LYS A 81 0.61 -1.61 -5.28
C LYS A 81 1.47 -1.67 -6.52
N GLN A 82 1.00 -0.99 -7.56
CA GLN A 82 1.80 -0.76 -8.75
C GLN A 82 3.07 0.01 -8.38
N TYR A 83 4.21 -0.44 -8.89
CA TYR A 83 5.47 0.28 -8.70
C TYR A 83 5.58 1.35 -9.79
N ASN A 84 5.57 2.62 -9.39
CA ASN A 84 5.54 3.75 -10.32
C ASN A 84 4.42 3.55 -11.34
N ARG A 85 4.73 3.57 -12.63
CA ARG A 85 3.75 3.33 -13.70
C ARG A 85 4.02 2.03 -14.43
N SER A 86 4.69 1.11 -13.77
CA SER A 86 5.02 -0.18 -14.37
C SER A 86 3.78 -1.04 -14.60
N PRO A 87 3.83 -1.97 -15.53
CA PRO A 87 2.74 -2.93 -15.68
C PRO A 87 2.57 -3.75 -14.42
N VAL A 88 1.34 -4.14 -14.12
CA VAL A 88 1.05 -4.96 -12.94
C VAL A 88 0.76 -6.42 -13.28
N GLY A 89 0.61 -6.75 -14.57
CA GLY A 89 0.29 -8.10 -14.98
C GLY A 89 -0.99 -8.58 -14.30
N ASP A 90 -0.95 -9.78 -13.75
CA ASP A 90 -2.06 -10.36 -13.01
C ASP A 90 -1.83 -10.35 -11.49
N TYR A 91 -0.84 -9.60 -11.02
CA TYR A 91 -0.49 -9.60 -9.59
C TYR A 91 -1.53 -8.92 -8.70
N LEU A 92 -2.42 -8.13 -9.28
CA LEU A 92 -3.49 -7.48 -8.53
C LEU A 92 -4.84 -8.17 -8.69
N ASP A 93 -4.88 -9.26 -9.40
CA ASP A 93 -6.12 -10.02 -9.62
C ASP A 93 -6.49 -10.92 -8.45
#